data_cfe549ffdddf3d54ecc5843a7619e7a7
#
_entry.id   cfe549ffdddf3d54ecc5843a7619e7a7
#
_cell.length_a   1.000
_cell.length_b   1.000
_cell.length_c   1.000
_cell.angle_alpha   90.00
_cell.angle_beta   90.00
_cell.angle_gamma   90.00
#
_symmetry.space_group_name_H-M   'P 1'
#
loop_
_entity.id
_entity.type
_entity.pdbx_description
1 polymer ?
#
loop_
_entity_poly.entity_id
_entity_poly.type
_entity_poly.pdbx_seq_one_letter_code
_entity_poly.pdbx_strand_id
1 'polypeptide(L)'
;GYIGNTHNKAKINKLKAGTAYVIKITALNSSGIAISSRTVGCTTLYSKVKIKSSYASTGRYTFNMQTVNPSNSITGYKVVYQSSAAHKLITKYFNTRYSFTIPISGNTFYQVKIYPYLVLGNKRYVSSTSTDRYISNVITLQKAGNTNSSMSVKWNRTAGADNYSIYIKYPGSSSFKKVKTTTSNFFTLTGMKKNTKYGIKVIANKKMKNKVWHSDSKAYNMSLV
;
A
#
# COMPACT_ATOMS: atom_id res chain seq x y z
N GLY A 1 37.76 -9.87 6.23
CA GLY A 1 38.67 -8.77 5.93
C GLY A 1 39.53 -8.44 7.13
N TYR A 2 40.77 -8.09 6.93
CA TYR A 2 41.71 -7.62 7.94
C TYR A 2 41.44 -6.13 8.23
N ILE A 3 41.43 -5.75 9.51
CA ILE A 3 41.32 -4.36 9.95
C ILE A 3 42.62 -4.06 10.71
N GLY A 4 43.37 -3.09 10.19
CA GLY A 4 44.63 -2.69 10.84
C GLY A 4 44.44 -2.06 12.22
N ASN A 5 45.51 -1.94 12.97
CA ASN A 5 45.60 -1.67 14.41
C ASN A 5 45.00 -0.30 14.87
N THR A 6 44.66 0.58 13.97
CA THR A 6 44.15 1.95 14.28
C THR A 6 42.66 2.12 14.18
N HIS A 7 41.92 1.07 13.80
CA HIS A 7 40.50 1.16 13.53
C HIS A 7 39.69 0.28 14.50
N ASN A 8 38.87 0.90 15.31
CA ASN A 8 37.90 0.23 16.17
C ASN A 8 36.53 0.00 15.49
N LYS A 9 36.44 0.23 14.18
CA LYS A 9 35.21 0.08 13.38
C LYS A 9 35.50 -0.66 12.09
N ALA A 10 34.64 -1.66 11.80
CA ALA A 10 34.61 -2.36 10.52
C ALA A 10 33.27 -2.16 9.83
N LYS A 11 33.29 -1.99 8.51
CA LYS A 11 32.09 -1.97 7.67
C LYS A 11 32.08 -3.19 6.77
N ILE A 12 31.05 -4.03 6.94
CA ILE A 12 30.81 -5.18 6.06
C ILE A 12 29.78 -4.76 5.00
N ASN A 13 30.18 -4.82 3.75
CA ASN A 13 29.37 -4.42 2.60
C ASN A 13 28.77 -5.65 1.90
N LYS A 14 27.84 -5.41 0.97
CA LYS A 14 27.22 -6.44 0.10
C LYS A 14 26.46 -7.53 0.86
N LEU A 15 25.99 -7.24 2.08
CA LEU A 15 25.13 -8.14 2.81
C LEU A 15 23.75 -8.21 2.16
N LYS A 16 23.16 -9.41 2.09
CA LYS A 16 21.82 -9.62 1.60
C LYS A 16 20.79 -9.06 2.59
N ALA A 17 19.81 -8.29 2.11
CA ALA A 17 18.74 -7.75 2.97
C ALA A 17 17.87 -8.86 3.59
N GLY A 18 17.39 -8.65 4.82
CA GLY A 18 16.53 -9.59 5.52
C GLY A 18 17.23 -10.93 5.83
N THR A 19 18.51 -10.92 6.07
CA THR A 19 19.31 -12.13 6.28
C THR A 19 19.98 -12.09 7.64
N ALA A 20 19.94 -13.20 8.37
CA ALA A 20 20.69 -13.37 9.60
C ALA A 20 22.15 -13.71 9.30
N TYR A 21 23.06 -13.07 10.00
CA TYR A 21 24.50 -13.27 9.91
C TYR A 21 25.09 -13.50 11.30
N VAL A 22 26.14 -14.27 11.33
CA VAL A 22 27.01 -14.42 12.49
C VAL A 22 28.36 -13.79 12.16
N ILE A 23 28.75 -12.78 12.92
CA ILE A 23 30.02 -12.06 12.73
C ILE A 23 30.96 -12.50 13.86
N LYS A 24 32.10 -13.07 13.49
CA LYS A 24 33.19 -13.35 14.41
C LYS A 24 34.26 -12.29 14.26
N ILE A 25 34.59 -11.64 15.35
CA ILE A 25 35.69 -10.65 15.43
C ILE A 25 36.80 -11.33 16.21
N THR A 26 37.99 -11.40 15.63
CA THR A 26 39.17 -12.01 16.26
C THR A 26 40.27 -10.95 16.37
N ALA A 27 40.75 -10.71 17.57
CA ALA A 27 41.94 -9.91 17.80
C ALA A 27 43.19 -10.76 17.58
N LEU A 28 44.16 -10.22 16.87
CA LEU A 28 45.41 -10.85 16.56
C LEU A 28 46.58 -10.07 17.20
N ASN A 29 47.64 -10.73 17.62
CA ASN A 29 48.89 -10.07 18.01
C ASN A 29 49.70 -9.62 16.77
N SER A 30 50.86 -9.01 17.00
CA SER A 30 51.74 -8.54 15.91
C SER A 30 52.25 -9.64 14.99
N SER A 31 52.26 -10.87 15.46
CA SER A 31 52.64 -12.07 14.67
C SER A 31 51.44 -12.73 13.95
N GLY A 32 50.25 -12.12 14.00
CA GLY A 32 49.03 -12.66 13.36
C GLY A 32 48.36 -13.81 14.13
N ILE A 33 48.78 -14.10 15.35
CA ILE A 33 48.20 -15.15 16.18
C ILE A 33 46.95 -14.61 16.91
N ALA A 34 45.86 -15.39 16.91
CA ALA A 34 44.62 -15.07 17.59
C ALA A 34 44.81 -15.03 19.12
N ILE A 35 44.52 -13.89 19.74
CA ILE A 35 44.59 -13.68 21.19
C ILE A 35 43.24 -13.62 21.87
N SER A 36 42.19 -13.26 21.10
CA SER A 36 40.82 -13.16 21.60
C SER A 36 39.84 -13.24 20.45
N SER A 37 38.63 -13.73 20.68
CA SER A 37 37.58 -13.64 19.70
C SER A 37 36.19 -13.43 20.34
N ARG A 38 35.32 -12.71 19.63
CA ARG A 38 33.92 -12.51 20.00
C ARG A 38 33.00 -12.75 18.79
N THR A 39 31.91 -13.44 19.04
CA THR A 39 30.89 -13.72 18.03
C THR A 39 29.64 -12.91 18.34
N VAL A 40 29.06 -12.27 17.31
CA VAL A 40 27.84 -11.47 17.41
C VAL A 40 26.88 -11.88 16.31
N GLY A 41 25.66 -12.26 16.67
CA GLY A 41 24.55 -12.43 15.74
C GLY A 41 23.97 -11.08 15.34
N CYS A 42 23.72 -10.89 14.06
CA CYS A 42 23.00 -9.70 13.55
C CYS A 42 22.07 -10.09 12.41
N THR A 43 21.05 -9.28 12.19
CA THR A 43 20.12 -9.45 11.07
C THR A 43 20.05 -8.16 10.27
N THR A 44 20.23 -8.26 8.96
CA THR A 44 20.07 -7.10 8.08
C THR A 44 18.60 -6.74 7.93
N LEU A 45 18.33 -5.45 7.86
CA LEU A 45 16.98 -4.94 7.67
C LEU A 45 16.48 -5.23 6.25
N TYR A 46 15.20 -5.57 6.09
CA TYR A 46 14.56 -5.58 4.77
C TYR A 46 14.54 -4.18 4.17
N SER A 47 14.93 -4.07 2.91
CA SER A 47 14.87 -2.80 2.17
C SER A 47 13.43 -2.46 1.78
N LYS A 48 12.66 -3.47 1.33
CA LYS A 48 11.25 -3.34 0.92
C LYS A 48 10.45 -4.53 1.43
N VAL A 49 9.16 -4.29 1.67
CA VAL A 49 8.21 -5.32 2.07
C VAL A 49 7.15 -5.53 1.01
N LYS A 50 6.55 -6.72 0.99
CA LYS A 50 5.43 -7.04 0.11
C LYS A 50 4.12 -6.90 0.88
N ILE A 51 3.11 -6.33 0.22
CA ILE A 51 1.74 -6.30 0.70
C ILE A 51 1.05 -7.53 0.13
N LYS A 52 0.50 -8.39 1.01
CA LYS A 52 -0.26 -9.58 0.66
C LYS A 52 -1.62 -9.20 0.09
N SER A 53 -2.33 -8.34 0.81
CA SER A 53 -3.62 -7.76 0.39
C SER A 53 -3.85 -6.41 1.07
N SER A 54 -4.74 -5.62 0.53
CA SER A 54 -5.14 -4.35 1.17
C SER A 54 -6.54 -3.97 0.70
N TYR A 55 -7.30 -3.27 1.54
CA TYR A 55 -8.68 -2.88 1.25
C TYR A 55 -9.11 -1.66 2.05
N ALA A 56 -10.08 -0.92 1.49
CA ALA A 56 -10.76 0.18 2.15
C ALA A 56 -11.97 -0.33 2.96
N SER A 57 -12.20 0.28 4.10
CA SER A 57 -13.44 0.21 4.87
C SER A 57 -13.85 1.62 5.29
N THR A 58 -14.99 1.79 5.96
CA THR A 58 -15.46 3.13 6.35
C THR A 58 -14.42 3.86 7.20
N GLY A 59 -13.87 4.94 6.64
CA GLY A 59 -12.88 5.80 7.31
C GLY A 59 -11.49 5.19 7.53
N ARG A 60 -11.20 4.01 6.95
CA ARG A 60 -9.96 3.27 7.23
C ARG A 60 -9.45 2.54 5.99
N TYR A 61 -8.14 2.31 5.94
CA TYR A 61 -7.50 1.46 4.94
C TYR A 61 -6.56 0.47 5.64
N THR A 62 -6.78 -0.81 5.39
CA THR A 62 -6.03 -1.91 6.02
C THR A 62 -5.02 -2.48 5.03
N PHE A 63 -3.81 -2.71 5.52
CA PHE A 63 -2.73 -3.41 4.81
C PHE A 63 -2.42 -4.71 5.52
N ASN A 64 -2.52 -5.82 4.81
CA ASN A 64 -2.03 -7.12 5.26
C ASN A 64 -0.67 -7.35 4.61
N MET A 65 0.34 -7.52 5.43
CA MET A 65 1.72 -7.65 4.98
C MET A 65 2.06 -9.13 4.72
N GLN A 66 2.90 -9.37 3.73
CA GLN A 66 3.45 -10.71 3.53
C GLN A 66 4.45 -11.00 4.65
N THR A 67 4.37 -12.19 5.23
CA THR A 67 5.36 -12.69 6.19
C THR A 67 6.76 -12.65 5.60
N VAL A 68 7.73 -12.24 6.38
CA VAL A 68 9.15 -12.21 6.02
C VAL A 68 9.93 -13.26 6.82
N ASN A 69 10.98 -13.80 6.22
CA ASN A 69 11.88 -14.74 6.85
C ASN A 69 13.34 -14.25 6.66
N PRO A 70 14.16 -14.12 7.72
CA PRO A 70 13.83 -14.43 9.10
C PRO A 70 12.88 -13.39 9.73
N SER A 71 11.98 -13.85 10.59
CA SER A 71 10.95 -13.01 11.21
C SER A 71 11.52 -11.91 12.12
N ASN A 72 12.72 -12.11 12.64
CA ASN A 72 13.43 -11.15 13.50
C ASN A 72 14.08 -9.98 12.74
N SER A 73 14.01 -9.95 11.40
CA SER A 73 14.53 -8.83 10.58
C SER A 73 13.60 -7.64 10.48
N ILE A 74 12.39 -7.75 11.01
CA ILE A 74 11.39 -6.67 11.08
C ILE A 74 10.72 -6.69 12.45
N THR A 75 10.68 -5.55 13.12
CA THR A 75 9.86 -5.33 14.31
C THR A 75 8.50 -4.75 13.92
N GLY A 76 8.46 -3.88 12.90
CA GLY A 76 7.24 -3.23 12.45
C GLY A 76 7.44 -2.30 11.27
N TYR A 77 6.50 -1.36 11.10
CA TYR A 77 6.46 -0.44 9.96
C TYR A 77 6.36 1.01 10.39
N LYS A 78 7.25 1.86 9.85
CA LYS A 78 7.05 3.30 9.78
C LYS A 78 6.22 3.58 8.53
N VAL A 79 5.07 4.18 8.69
CA VAL A 79 4.16 4.54 7.59
C VAL A 79 4.07 6.05 7.50
N VAL A 80 4.43 6.58 6.34
CA VAL A 80 4.31 8.01 6.01
C VAL A 80 3.25 8.14 4.93
N TYR A 81 2.23 8.94 5.17
CA TYR A 81 1.15 9.13 4.20
C TYR A 81 0.63 10.57 4.18
N GLN A 82 0.10 10.98 3.04
CA GLN A 82 -0.56 12.26 2.85
C GLN A 82 -1.71 12.12 1.85
N SER A 83 -2.77 12.89 2.05
CA SER A 83 -3.86 12.98 1.08
C SER A 83 -3.53 13.95 -0.05
N SER A 84 -4.08 13.71 -1.24
CA SER A 84 -3.98 14.63 -2.37
C SER A 84 -4.78 15.93 -2.16
N ALA A 85 -5.69 15.97 -1.17
CA ALA A 85 -6.45 17.17 -0.84
C ALA A 85 -5.74 18.07 0.17
N ALA A 86 -5.21 17.49 1.26
CA ALA A 86 -4.68 18.28 2.39
C ALA A 86 -3.17 18.48 2.34
N HIS A 87 -2.43 17.69 1.56
CA HIS A 87 -0.96 17.72 1.44
C HIS A 87 -0.18 17.64 2.77
N LYS A 88 -0.85 17.34 3.89
CA LYS A 88 -0.24 17.18 5.21
C LYS A 88 0.39 15.80 5.34
N LEU A 89 1.68 15.74 5.62
CA LEU A 89 2.39 14.49 5.91
C LEU A 89 2.05 14.00 7.32
N ILE A 90 1.65 12.75 7.41
CA ILE A 90 1.38 12.04 8.65
C ILE A 90 2.35 10.87 8.76
N THR A 91 3.01 10.74 9.90
CA THR A 91 3.90 9.61 10.21
C THR A 91 3.33 8.81 11.35
N LYS A 92 3.20 7.49 11.16
CA LYS A 92 2.81 6.54 12.22
C LYS A 92 3.77 5.36 12.27
N TYR A 93 3.92 4.79 13.47
CA TYR A 93 4.68 3.56 13.69
C TYR A 93 3.73 2.47 14.14
N PHE A 94 3.86 1.29 13.52
CA PHE A 94 3.07 0.11 13.84
C PHE A 94 4.00 -1.01 14.28
N ASN A 95 3.89 -1.41 15.53
CA ASN A 95 4.69 -2.50 16.10
C ASN A 95 4.03 -3.85 15.79
N THR A 96 3.95 -4.16 14.51
CA THR A 96 3.37 -5.41 13.99
C THR A 96 4.06 -5.82 12.69
N ARG A 97 4.13 -7.12 12.44
CA ARG A 97 4.67 -7.70 11.21
C ARG A 97 3.58 -8.16 10.23
N TYR A 98 2.32 -8.17 10.67
CA TYR A 98 1.23 -8.83 9.95
C TYR A 98 0.29 -7.86 9.24
N SER A 99 -0.36 -7.01 10.01
CA SER A 99 -1.32 -6.06 9.47
C SER A 99 -1.36 -4.77 10.26
N PHE A 100 -1.73 -3.70 9.59
CA PHE A 100 -2.00 -2.41 10.22
C PHE A 100 -3.05 -1.65 9.44
N THR A 101 -3.67 -0.67 10.10
CA THR A 101 -4.74 0.16 9.54
C THR A 101 -4.41 1.62 9.73
N ILE A 102 -4.57 2.42 8.67
CA ILE A 102 -4.46 3.87 8.72
C ILE A 102 -5.85 4.51 8.57
N PRO A 103 -6.14 5.61 9.27
CA PRO A 103 -7.35 6.39 9.02
C PRO A 103 -7.24 7.08 7.65
N ILE A 104 -8.32 7.05 6.90
CA ILE A 104 -8.50 7.80 5.67
C ILE A 104 -9.83 8.52 5.72
N SER A 105 -9.93 9.72 5.18
CA SER A 105 -11.15 10.52 5.16
C SER A 105 -11.35 11.19 3.82
N GLY A 106 -12.61 11.51 3.53
CA GLY A 106 -12.96 12.22 2.29
C GLY A 106 -12.75 11.41 1.01
N ASN A 107 -13.16 12.01 -0.10
CA ASN A 107 -12.97 11.46 -1.43
C ASN A 107 -11.64 11.95 -2.00
N THR A 108 -10.55 11.29 -1.63
CA THR A 108 -9.20 11.67 -2.03
C THR A 108 -8.29 10.46 -2.16
N PHE A 109 -7.29 10.55 -3.03
CA PHE A 109 -6.17 9.61 -3.02
C PHE A 109 -5.19 9.95 -1.91
N TYR A 110 -4.62 8.92 -1.33
CA TYR A 110 -3.49 9.01 -0.40
C TYR A 110 -2.26 8.39 -1.03
N GLN A 111 -1.14 9.08 -0.97
CA GLN A 111 0.17 8.49 -1.16
C GLN A 111 0.61 7.87 0.16
N VAL A 112 0.99 6.60 0.16
CA VAL A 112 1.44 5.86 1.33
C VAL A 112 2.80 5.26 1.06
N LYS A 113 3.75 5.51 1.95
CA LYS A 113 5.11 4.94 1.95
C LYS A 113 5.30 4.10 3.19
N ILE A 114 5.60 2.82 3.01
CA ILE A 114 5.75 1.83 4.07
C ILE A 114 7.22 1.44 4.17
N TYR A 115 7.85 1.76 5.29
CA TYR A 115 9.25 1.47 5.59
C TYR A 115 9.30 0.40 6.69
N PRO A 116 9.91 -0.76 6.46
CA PRO A 116 10.16 -1.70 7.55
C PRO A 116 11.16 -1.11 8.53
N TYR A 117 11.02 -1.43 9.81
CA TYR A 117 12.01 -1.11 10.82
C TYR A 117 12.31 -2.30 11.74
N LEU A 118 13.49 -2.27 12.32
CA LEU A 118 13.98 -3.22 13.31
C LEU A 118 14.36 -2.46 14.58
N VAL A 119 14.00 -3.01 15.73
CA VAL A 119 14.46 -2.52 17.04
C VAL A 119 15.52 -3.49 17.58
N LEU A 120 16.67 -2.95 17.94
CA LEU A 120 17.75 -3.66 18.60
C LEU A 120 18.13 -2.89 19.86
N GLY A 121 17.93 -3.50 21.02
CA GLY A 121 17.98 -2.79 22.29
C GLY A 121 17.02 -1.58 22.28
N ASN A 122 17.50 -0.42 22.65
CA ASN A 122 16.72 0.83 22.68
C ASN A 122 16.74 1.62 21.35
N LYS A 123 17.33 1.06 20.28
CA LYS A 123 17.51 1.78 19.02
C LYS A 123 16.63 1.21 17.90
N ARG A 124 15.95 2.12 17.18
CA ARG A 124 15.15 1.79 15.99
C ARG A 124 15.94 2.09 14.73
N TYR A 125 16.04 1.09 13.86
CA TYR A 125 16.66 1.17 12.54
C TYR A 125 15.58 1.09 11.47
N VAL A 126 15.37 2.18 10.76
CA VAL A 126 14.34 2.27 9.71
C VAL A 126 15.00 2.11 8.34
N SER A 127 14.38 1.33 7.44
CA SER A 127 14.85 1.22 6.06
C SER A 127 14.88 2.58 5.36
N SER A 128 15.88 2.81 4.54
CA SER A 128 15.98 4.00 3.67
C SER A 128 15.05 3.94 2.45
N THR A 129 14.52 2.73 2.13
CA THR A 129 13.63 2.52 0.98
C THR A 129 12.24 2.12 1.44
N SER A 130 11.22 2.52 0.68
CA SER A 130 9.81 2.26 0.97
C SER A 130 9.15 1.34 -0.04
N THR A 131 8.05 0.73 0.38
CA THR A 131 7.03 0.19 -0.52
C THR A 131 5.95 1.25 -0.66
N ASP A 132 5.76 1.76 -1.88
CA ASP A 132 4.84 2.86 -2.15
C ASP A 132 3.49 2.33 -2.63
N ARG A 133 2.41 3.00 -2.20
CA ARG A 133 1.03 2.75 -2.63
C ARG A 133 0.27 4.08 -2.79
N TYR A 134 -0.68 4.06 -3.72
CA TYR A 134 -1.75 5.05 -3.79
C TYR A 134 -3.06 4.33 -3.49
N ILE A 135 -3.81 4.85 -2.55
CA ILE A 135 -5.06 4.28 -2.05
C ILE A 135 -6.13 5.35 -1.97
N SER A 136 -7.39 4.96 -1.99
CA SER A 136 -8.51 5.87 -1.74
C SER A 136 -9.69 5.12 -1.12
N ASN A 137 -10.67 5.85 -0.62
CA ASN A 137 -11.95 5.28 -0.22
C ASN A 137 -12.70 4.67 -1.41
N VAL A 138 -13.63 3.79 -1.10
CA VAL A 138 -14.64 3.30 -2.06
C VAL A 138 -15.49 4.47 -2.53
N ILE A 139 -15.73 4.55 -3.84
CA ILE A 139 -16.65 5.54 -4.40
C ILE A 139 -18.09 5.15 -4.04
N THR A 140 -18.80 6.08 -3.41
CA THR A 140 -20.23 5.95 -3.13
C THR A 140 -21.02 6.57 -4.28
N LEU A 141 -21.90 5.76 -4.88
CA LEU A 141 -22.80 6.19 -5.96
C LEU A 141 -24.15 6.61 -5.41
N GLN A 142 -24.72 7.64 -6.01
CA GLN A 142 -26.07 8.14 -5.73
C GLN A 142 -26.87 8.15 -7.03
N LYS A 143 -28.16 7.80 -6.96
CA LYS A 143 -29.10 8.00 -8.07
C LYS A 143 -29.21 9.50 -8.38
N ALA A 144 -29.12 9.86 -9.65
CA ALA A 144 -29.18 11.25 -10.10
C ALA A 144 -30.41 11.54 -10.98
N GLY A 145 -31.08 10.49 -11.47
CA GLY A 145 -32.28 10.60 -12.30
C GLY A 145 -32.57 9.28 -13.02
N ASN A 146 -33.74 9.17 -13.61
CA ASN A 146 -34.14 8.07 -14.48
C ASN A 146 -35.22 8.51 -15.47
N THR A 147 -35.30 7.81 -16.59
CA THR A 147 -36.42 7.80 -17.55
C THR A 147 -36.99 6.40 -17.66
N ASN A 148 -37.90 6.18 -18.61
CA ASN A 148 -38.47 4.83 -18.86
C ASN A 148 -37.44 3.80 -19.35
N SER A 149 -36.25 4.21 -19.83
CA SER A 149 -35.22 3.35 -20.41
C SER A 149 -33.80 3.73 -20.00
N SER A 150 -33.63 4.66 -19.07
CA SER A 150 -32.30 5.08 -18.61
C SER A 150 -32.27 5.36 -17.12
N MET A 151 -31.09 5.22 -16.52
CA MET A 151 -30.82 5.67 -15.16
C MET A 151 -29.46 6.35 -15.08
N SER A 152 -29.45 7.46 -14.36
CA SER A 152 -28.24 8.25 -14.10
C SER A 152 -27.75 8.07 -12.68
N VAL A 153 -26.42 8.02 -12.53
CA VAL A 153 -25.73 8.02 -11.24
C VAL A 153 -24.71 9.14 -11.18
N LYS A 154 -24.51 9.66 -9.99
CA LYS A 154 -23.46 10.64 -9.67
C LYS A 154 -22.63 10.17 -8.48
N TRP A 155 -21.46 10.74 -8.38
CA TRP A 155 -20.55 10.51 -7.23
C TRP A 155 -19.73 11.77 -6.93
N ASN A 156 -19.21 11.86 -5.70
CA ASN A 156 -18.31 12.94 -5.36
C ASN A 156 -16.95 12.75 -6.05
N ARG A 157 -16.38 13.82 -6.57
CA ARG A 157 -15.04 13.79 -7.16
C ARG A 157 -14.02 13.29 -6.14
N THR A 158 -13.12 12.41 -6.58
CA THR A 158 -11.98 11.95 -5.76
C THR A 158 -10.78 12.85 -6.05
N ALA A 159 -10.35 13.63 -5.07
CA ALA A 159 -9.19 14.50 -5.21
C ALA A 159 -7.95 13.68 -5.57
N GLY A 160 -7.20 14.13 -6.57
CA GLY A 160 -6.06 13.42 -7.12
C GLY A 160 -6.39 12.31 -8.12
N ALA A 161 -7.67 12.04 -8.42
CA ALA A 161 -8.04 11.15 -9.53
C ALA A 161 -7.83 11.85 -10.88
N ASP A 162 -7.28 11.11 -11.84
CA ASP A 162 -7.12 11.60 -13.21
C ASP A 162 -8.39 11.33 -14.03
N ASN A 163 -9.05 10.19 -13.79
CA ASN A 163 -10.30 9.80 -14.44
C ASN A 163 -11.00 8.68 -13.66
N TYR A 164 -12.17 8.26 -14.17
CA TYR A 164 -12.98 7.19 -13.62
C TYR A 164 -13.23 6.11 -14.68
N SER A 165 -13.13 4.86 -14.30
CA SER A 165 -13.55 3.71 -15.09
C SER A 165 -14.92 3.25 -14.62
N ILE A 166 -15.88 3.13 -15.55
CA ILE A 166 -17.25 2.72 -15.28
C ILE A 166 -17.44 1.30 -15.79
N TYR A 167 -18.00 0.46 -14.94
CA TYR A 167 -18.25 -0.94 -15.22
C TYR A 167 -19.73 -1.26 -14.98
N ILE A 168 -20.34 -1.99 -15.91
CA ILE A 168 -21.70 -2.44 -15.83
C ILE A 168 -21.74 -3.96 -15.77
N LYS A 169 -22.56 -4.49 -14.87
CA LYS A 169 -23.02 -5.87 -14.85
C LYS A 169 -24.42 -5.90 -15.43
N TYR A 170 -24.54 -6.46 -16.62
CA TYR A 170 -25.82 -6.61 -17.31
C TYR A 170 -26.63 -7.78 -16.73
N PRO A 171 -27.96 -7.79 -16.89
CA PRO A 171 -28.81 -8.91 -16.50
C PRO A 171 -28.32 -10.24 -17.10
N GLY A 172 -28.34 -11.30 -16.30
CA GLY A 172 -27.82 -12.61 -16.71
C GLY A 172 -26.28 -12.76 -16.74
N SER A 173 -25.54 -11.67 -16.58
CA SER A 173 -24.07 -11.73 -16.54
C SER A 173 -23.55 -11.98 -15.12
N SER A 174 -22.53 -12.83 -14.98
CA SER A 174 -21.78 -13.03 -13.71
C SER A 174 -20.73 -11.95 -13.47
N SER A 175 -20.30 -11.21 -14.51
CA SER A 175 -19.14 -10.32 -14.48
C SER A 175 -19.48 -8.87 -14.85
N PHE A 176 -18.63 -7.95 -14.38
CA PHE A 176 -18.67 -6.53 -14.75
C PHE A 176 -17.83 -6.27 -16.00
N LYS A 177 -18.40 -5.61 -17.01
CA LYS A 177 -17.67 -5.12 -18.19
C LYS A 177 -17.39 -3.62 -18.06
N LYS A 178 -16.18 -3.20 -18.40
CA LYS A 178 -15.84 -1.78 -18.52
C LYS A 178 -16.56 -1.19 -19.74
N VAL A 179 -17.35 -0.15 -19.52
CA VAL A 179 -18.15 0.51 -20.58
C VAL A 179 -17.62 1.90 -20.93
N LYS A 180 -16.98 2.59 -19.98
CA LYS A 180 -16.51 3.96 -20.21
C LYS A 180 -15.33 4.32 -19.31
N THR A 181 -14.49 5.21 -19.81
CA THR A 181 -13.55 6.03 -19.00
C THR A 181 -13.96 7.49 -19.16
N THR A 182 -14.02 8.24 -18.05
CA THR A 182 -14.49 9.64 -18.05
C THR A 182 -13.80 10.44 -16.95
N THR A 183 -13.69 11.74 -17.16
CA THR A 183 -13.32 12.73 -16.12
C THR A 183 -14.54 13.30 -15.40
N SER A 184 -15.76 13.05 -15.94
CA SER A 184 -17.03 13.43 -15.30
C SER A 184 -17.26 12.60 -14.03
N ASN A 185 -17.97 13.16 -13.07
CA ASN A 185 -18.49 12.50 -11.88
C ASN A 185 -19.97 12.08 -12.01
N PHE A 186 -20.41 11.90 -13.26
CA PHE A 186 -21.77 11.56 -13.65
C PHE A 186 -21.77 10.55 -14.80
N PHE A 187 -22.73 9.63 -14.82
CA PHE A 187 -22.91 8.66 -15.89
C PHE A 187 -24.38 8.27 -16.03
N THR A 188 -24.85 8.17 -17.26
CA THR A 188 -26.18 7.65 -17.61
C THR A 188 -26.04 6.32 -18.35
N LEU A 189 -26.67 5.28 -17.86
CA LEU A 189 -26.88 4.04 -18.57
C LEU A 189 -28.23 4.14 -19.32
N THR A 190 -28.19 3.95 -20.62
CA THR A 190 -29.37 3.96 -21.52
C THR A 190 -29.71 2.54 -21.97
N GLY A 191 -30.89 2.36 -22.57
CA GLY A 191 -31.34 1.06 -23.08
C GLY A 191 -31.66 0.04 -21.97
N MET A 192 -31.98 0.52 -20.76
CA MET A 192 -32.38 -0.34 -19.64
C MET A 192 -33.80 -0.87 -19.85
N LYS A 193 -34.01 -2.14 -19.50
CA LYS A 193 -35.34 -2.76 -19.46
C LYS A 193 -35.97 -2.55 -18.09
N LYS A 194 -37.28 -2.28 -18.07
CA LYS A 194 -38.08 -2.21 -16.83
C LYS A 194 -37.99 -3.52 -16.05
N ASN A 195 -38.16 -3.45 -14.74
CA ASN A 195 -38.16 -4.58 -13.81
C ASN A 195 -36.90 -5.46 -13.90
N THR A 196 -35.79 -4.90 -14.35
CA THR A 196 -34.55 -5.64 -14.57
C THR A 196 -33.41 -5.00 -13.76
N LYS A 197 -32.64 -5.83 -13.07
CA LYS A 197 -31.51 -5.38 -12.23
C LYS A 197 -30.23 -5.29 -13.05
N TYR A 198 -29.55 -4.15 -12.91
CA TYR A 198 -28.19 -3.90 -13.42
C TYR A 198 -27.27 -3.60 -12.24
N GLY A 199 -26.02 -4.00 -12.34
CA GLY A 199 -24.99 -3.57 -11.40
C GLY A 199 -24.11 -2.50 -12.02
N ILE A 200 -23.81 -1.43 -11.29
CA ILE A 200 -22.78 -0.47 -11.68
C ILE A 200 -21.71 -0.38 -10.61
N LYS A 201 -20.47 -0.22 -11.02
CA LYS A 201 -19.37 0.20 -10.16
C LYS A 201 -18.50 1.21 -10.87
N VAL A 202 -17.96 2.16 -10.10
CA VAL A 202 -17.05 3.19 -10.58
C VAL A 202 -15.75 3.09 -9.80
N ILE A 203 -14.64 3.18 -10.52
CA ILE A 203 -13.29 3.12 -9.99
C ILE A 203 -12.59 4.42 -10.35
N ALA A 204 -12.09 5.15 -9.35
CA ALA A 204 -11.18 6.28 -9.60
C ALA A 204 -9.80 5.75 -9.96
N ASN A 205 -9.17 6.38 -10.93
CA ASN A 205 -7.83 6.02 -11.40
C ASN A 205 -6.86 7.17 -11.15
N LYS A 206 -5.64 6.81 -10.71
CA LYS A 206 -4.51 7.73 -10.55
C LYS A 206 -3.31 7.19 -11.29
N LYS A 207 -2.85 7.91 -12.32
CA LYS A 207 -1.63 7.56 -13.05
C LYS A 207 -0.41 8.20 -12.38
N MET A 208 0.58 7.39 -12.07
CA MET A 208 1.86 7.84 -11.53
C MET A 208 3.00 7.07 -12.18
N LYS A 209 3.91 7.79 -12.83
CA LYS A 209 4.97 7.16 -13.64
C LYS A 209 4.34 6.17 -14.64
N ASN A 210 4.77 4.93 -14.65
CA ASN A 210 4.31 3.88 -15.57
C ASN A 210 3.20 2.99 -14.98
N LYS A 211 2.53 3.42 -13.90
CA LYS A 211 1.51 2.62 -13.22
C LYS A 211 0.22 3.41 -13.00
N VAL A 212 -0.91 2.73 -13.19
CA VAL A 212 -2.22 3.23 -12.81
C VAL A 212 -2.63 2.60 -11.48
N TRP A 213 -3.00 3.43 -10.52
CA TRP A 213 -3.54 3.04 -9.24
C TRP A 213 -5.05 3.22 -9.25
N HIS A 214 -5.74 2.33 -8.58
CA HIS A 214 -7.20 2.26 -8.57
C HIS A 214 -7.73 2.42 -7.15
N SER A 215 -8.89 3.10 -7.01
CA SER A 215 -9.67 3.04 -5.78
C SER A 215 -10.25 1.64 -5.61
N ASP A 216 -10.61 1.28 -4.39
CA ASP A 216 -11.52 0.16 -4.15
C ASP A 216 -12.90 0.49 -4.73
N SER A 217 -13.71 -0.53 -5.02
CA SER A 217 -15.02 -0.34 -5.65
C SER A 217 -16.10 -1.19 -4.98
N LYS A 218 -17.29 -0.62 -4.85
CA LYS A 218 -18.51 -1.30 -4.42
C LYS A 218 -19.53 -1.27 -5.55
N ALA A 219 -20.24 -2.37 -5.75
CA ALA A 219 -21.34 -2.41 -6.70
C ALA A 219 -22.55 -1.65 -6.14
N TYR A 220 -23.21 -0.90 -6.99
CA TYR A 220 -24.50 -0.27 -6.76
C TYR A 220 -25.53 -0.93 -7.70
N ASN A 221 -26.64 -1.37 -7.17
CA ASN A 221 -27.69 -1.98 -7.96
C ASN A 221 -28.64 -0.91 -8.50
N MET A 222 -28.96 -1.01 -9.79
CA MET A 222 -29.87 -0.13 -10.50
C MET A 222 -31.04 -0.94 -11.06
N SER A 223 -32.25 -0.45 -10.92
CA SER A 223 -33.46 -0.98 -11.58
C SER A 223 -34.42 0.15 -11.94
N LEU A 224 -35.07 0.05 -13.09
CA LEU A 224 -36.24 0.84 -13.44
C LEU A 224 -37.48 0.09 -12.98
N VAL A 225 -38.32 0.76 -12.27
CA VAL A 225 -39.66 0.28 -11.83
C VAL A 225 -40.69 0.68 -12.86
#